data_c9911503af976fc3df3c9fc8987cdbf0
#
_entry.id   c9911503af976fc3df3c9fc8987cdbf0
#
_cell.length_a   1.000
_cell.length_b   1.000
_cell.length_c   1.000
_cell.angle_alpha   90.00
_cell.angle_beta   90.00
_cell.angle_gamma   90.00
#
_symmetry.space_group_name_H-M   'P 1'
#
loop_
_entity.id
_entity.type
_entity.pdbx_description
1 polymer ?
#
loop_
_entity_poly.entity_id
_entity_poly.type
_entity_poly.pdbx_seq_one_letter_code
_entity_poly.pdbx_strand_id
1 'polypeptide(L)'
;IPLGDGSKIRGLRANYIIADEFASIPQEIFEVVIKGFGAVAANPADRVKEYARIEQLKKLGMDEEAKQIENDLDFGNQTIIAGTAYYAFNHFFEYFERQREIVKSKGDENYLRENVFKGNIPDGFDWSQYSIMRIPATILPKGFMDESQLAQAKAMLNKSRYQMEYEACFAKDSEGFFKR
;
A
#
# COMPACT_ATOMS: atom_id res chain seq x y z
N ILE A 1 17.29 -3.04 3.46
CA ILE A 1 18.24 -2.99 2.33
C ILE A 1 18.52 -1.53 2.03
N PRO A 2 19.78 -1.08 2.00
CA PRO A 2 20.11 0.28 1.56
C PRO A 2 19.71 0.47 0.09
N LEU A 3 18.86 1.45 -0.21
CA LEU A 3 18.33 1.64 -1.56
C LEU A 3 19.35 2.32 -2.49
N GLY A 4 20.12 3.28 -1.97
CA GLY A 4 21.02 4.10 -2.80
C GLY A 4 20.29 4.70 -4.00
N ASP A 5 20.87 4.57 -5.18
CA ASP A 5 20.26 4.93 -6.47
C ASP A 5 19.40 3.81 -7.10
N GLY A 6 19.21 2.71 -6.40
CA GLY A 6 18.47 1.55 -6.87
C GLY A 6 19.23 0.61 -7.82
N SER A 7 20.40 1.01 -8.35
CA SER A 7 21.11 0.22 -9.36
C SER A 7 21.60 -1.13 -8.84
N LYS A 8 22.07 -1.16 -7.58
CA LYS A 8 22.64 -2.36 -6.95
C LYS A 8 21.60 -3.39 -6.48
N ILE A 9 20.34 -3.02 -6.44
CA ILE A 9 19.27 -3.90 -5.97
C ILE A 9 18.36 -4.41 -7.10
N ARG A 10 18.59 -3.97 -8.33
CA ARG A 10 17.85 -4.47 -9.50
C ARG A 10 18.01 -5.97 -9.64
N GLY A 11 16.92 -6.66 -10.01
CA GLY A 11 16.92 -8.10 -10.21
C GLY A 11 16.66 -8.95 -8.97
N LEU A 12 16.54 -8.35 -7.78
CA LEU A 12 16.06 -9.06 -6.60
C LEU A 12 14.60 -9.53 -6.80
N ARG A 13 14.19 -10.52 -6.01
CA ARG A 13 12.81 -11.03 -5.99
C ARG A 13 12.32 -11.06 -4.56
N ALA A 14 11.06 -10.71 -4.37
CA ALA A 14 10.41 -10.72 -3.08
C ALA A 14 8.92 -10.98 -3.23
N ASN A 15 8.36 -11.83 -2.38
CA ASN A 15 6.92 -12.10 -2.32
C ASN A 15 6.22 -11.17 -1.32
N TYR A 16 6.98 -10.67 -0.35
CA TYR A 16 6.52 -9.69 0.61
C TYR A 16 7.47 -8.49 0.57
N ILE A 17 6.92 -7.33 0.30
CA ILE A 17 7.66 -6.07 0.24
C ILE A 17 7.09 -5.17 1.31
N ILE A 18 7.94 -4.73 2.24
CA ILE A 18 7.59 -3.71 3.24
C ILE A 18 8.43 -2.48 2.92
N ALA A 19 7.78 -1.43 2.47
CA ALA A 19 8.36 -0.12 2.22
C ALA A 19 8.07 0.79 3.42
N ASP A 20 8.97 0.77 4.39
CA ASP A 20 8.89 1.63 5.57
C ASP A 20 9.51 3.00 5.28
N GLU A 21 9.11 4.03 6.04
CA GLU A 21 9.50 5.42 5.79
C GLU A 21 9.22 5.87 4.34
N PHE A 22 8.06 5.46 3.81
CA PHE A 22 7.76 5.55 2.37
C PHE A 22 7.84 6.98 1.82
N ALA A 23 7.53 7.98 2.62
CA ALA A 23 7.66 9.39 2.23
C ALA A 23 9.09 9.78 1.83
N SER A 24 10.09 9.05 2.34
CA SER A 24 11.53 9.26 2.08
C SER A 24 12.08 8.42 0.93
N ILE A 25 11.35 7.43 0.44
CA ILE A 25 11.75 6.61 -0.69
C ILE A 25 11.46 7.38 -1.99
N PRO A 26 12.44 7.59 -2.88
CA PRO A 26 12.16 8.21 -4.18
C PRO A 26 11.12 7.43 -4.98
N GLN A 27 10.09 8.10 -5.47
CA GLN A 27 8.97 7.47 -6.18
C GLN A 27 9.43 6.59 -7.35
N GLU A 28 10.38 7.08 -8.15
CA GLU A 28 10.94 6.33 -9.28
C GLU A 28 11.60 5.01 -8.85
N ILE A 29 12.36 5.02 -7.75
CA ILE A 29 12.99 3.80 -7.21
C ILE A 29 11.92 2.82 -6.76
N PHE A 30 10.88 3.28 -6.10
CA PHE A 30 9.79 2.41 -5.67
C PHE A 30 9.06 1.80 -6.88
N GLU A 31 8.67 2.60 -7.85
CA GLU A 31 7.85 2.14 -8.98
C GLU A 31 8.63 1.28 -9.97
N VAL A 32 9.87 1.63 -10.25
CA VAL A 32 10.67 0.95 -11.29
C VAL A 32 11.46 -0.22 -10.72
N VAL A 33 12.00 -0.09 -9.50
CA VAL A 33 12.91 -1.09 -8.93
C VAL A 33 12.18 -1.98 -7.93
N ILE A 34 11.59 -1.38 -6.88
CA ILE A 34 11.03 -2.16 -5.76
C ILE A 34 9.79 -2.94 -6.19
N LYS A 35 8.86 -2.35 -6.91
CA LYS A 35 7.71 -3.08 -7.46
C LYS A 35 8.12 -4.22 -8.39
N GLY A 36 9.23 -4.08 -9.10
CA GLY A 36 9.79 -5.14 -9.94
C GLY A 36 10.20 -6.40 -9.17
N PHE A 37 10.48 -6.31 -7.86
CA PHE A 37 10.80 -7.48 -7.03
C PHE A 37 9.62 -8.44 -6.93
N GLY A 38 8.40 -7.92 -6.89
CA GLY A 38 7.16 -8.69 -6.83
C GLY A 38 6.64 -9.19 -8.18
N ALA A 39 7.40 -9.01 -9.27
CA ALA A 39 6.93 -9.41 -10.60
C ALA A 39 6.87 -10.94 -10.81
N VAL A 40 7.59 -11.71 -10.01
CA VAL A 40 7.59 -13.19 -10.09
C VAL A 40 6.84 -13.73 -8.87
N ALA A 41 5.86 -14.59 -9.12
CA ALA A 41 5.09 -15.25 -8.06
C ALA A 41 5.97 -16.12 -7.18
N ALA A 42 5.53 -16.37 -5.94
CA ALA A 42 6.12 -17.40 -5.09
C ALA A 42 5.97 -18.76 -5.76
N ASN A 43 7.06 -19.56 -5.76
CA ASN A 43 7.07 -20.91 -6.33
C ASN A 43 6.45 -20.99 -7.73
N PRO A 44 6.96 -20.27 -8.74
CA PRO A 44 6.29 -20.14 -10.04
C PRO A 44 6.09 -21.48 -10.75
N ALA A 45 6.99 -22.44 -10.56
CA ALA A 45 6.86 -23.77 -11.15
C ALA A 45 5.67 -24.57 -10.58
N ASP A 46 5.41 -24.44 -9.28
CA ASP A 46 4.28 -25.11 -8.65
C ASP A 46 2.96 -24.42 -9.03
N ARG A 47 2.95 -23.09 -9.09
CA ARG A 47 1.79 -22.34 -9.60
C ARG A 47 1.41 -22.74 -11.03
N VAL A 48 2.37 -22.89 -11.92
CA VAL A 48 2.10 -23.37 -13.29
C VAL A 48 1.44 -24.73 -13.28
N LYS A 49 1.89 -25.66 -12.43
CA LYS A 49 1.28 -26.98 -12.30
C LYS A 49 -0.16 -26.91 -11.77
N GLU A 50 -0.40 -26.08 -10.75
CA GLU A 50 -1.75 -25.93 -10.19
C GLU A 50 -2.71 -25.26 -11.19
N TYR A 51 -2.28 -24.26 -11.95
CA TYR A 51 -3.10 -23.71 -13.04
C TYR A 51 -3.44 -24.76 -14.11
N ALA A 52 -2.48 -25.60 -14.51
CA ALA A 52 -2.74 -26.68 -15.44
C ALA A 52 -3.76 -27.71 -14.87
N ARG A 53 -3.70 -27.97 -13.56
CA ARG A 53 -4.65 -28.82 -12.86
C ARG A 53 -6.05 -28.21 -12.82
N ILE A 54 -6.17 -26.92 -12.53
CA ILE A 54 -7.43 -26.17 -12.57
C ILE A 54 -8.08 -26.28 -13.95
N GLU A 55 -7.30 -26.07 -15.02
CA GLU A 55 -7.82 -26.21 -16.37
C GLU A 55 -8.32 -27.62 -16.68
N GLN A 56 -7.62 -28.65 -16.20
CA GLN A 56 -8.07 -30.05 -16.37
C GLN A 56 -9.38 -30.30 -15.62
N LEU A 57 -9.51 -29.83 -14.36
CA LEU A 57 -10.73 -29.98 -13.58
C LEU A 57 -11.91 -29.30 -14.25
N LYS A 58 -11.74 -28.06 -14.74
CA LYS A 58 -12.78 -27.35 -15.51
C LYS A 58 -13.22 -28.10 -16.77
N LYS A 59 -12.27 -28.71 -17.51
CA LYS A 59 -12.59 -29.55 -18.66
C LYS A 59 -13.39 -30.83 -18.31
N LEU A 60 -13.23 -31.33 -17.08
CA LEU A 60 -13.96 -32.49 -16.56
C LEU A 60 -15.28 -32.12 -15.90
N GLY A 61 -15.66 -30.83 -15.86
CA GLY A 61 -16.87 -30.33 -15.22
C GLY A 61 -16.80 -30.32 -13.69
N MET A 62 -15.58 -30.35 -13.11
CA MET A 62 -15.33 -30.33 -11.67
C MET A 62 -15.04 -28.87 -11.22
N ASP A 63 -16.04 -28.00 -11.38
CA ASP A 63 -15.85 -26.56 -11.20
C ASP A 63 -15.67 -26.17 -9.71
N GLU A 64 -16.28 -26.88 -8.79
CA GLU A 64 -16.14 -26.60 -7.36
C GLU A 64 -14.73 -26.89 -6.84
N GLU A 65 -14.15 -28.03 -7.24
CA GLU A 65 -12.77 -28.40 -6.91
C GLU A 65 -11.77 -27.45 -7.57
N ALA A 66 -12.02 -27.05 -8.81
CA ALA A 66 -11.22 -26.06 -9.51
C ALA A 66 -11.22 -24.73 -8.75
N LYS A 67 -12.38 -24.26 -8.32
CA LYS A 67 -12.56 -23.01 -7.57
C LYS A 67 -11.89 -23.04 -6.20
N GLN A 68 -11.90 -24.19 -5.53
CA GLN A 68 -11.22 -24.36 -4.25
C GLN A 68 -9.71 -24.18 -4.40
N ILE A 69 -9.10 -24.79 -5.43
CA ILE A 69 -7.69 -24.63 -5.72
C ILE A 69 -7.37 -23.17 -6.15
N GLU A 70 -8.24 -22.54 -6.94
CA GLU A 70 -8.09 -21.12 -7.30
C GLU A 70 -8.04 -20.22 -6.07
N ASN A 71 -8.93 -20.41 -5.12
CA ASN A 71 -8.98 -19.64 -3.87
C ASN A 71 -7.70 -19.83 -3.04
N ASP A 72 -7.14 -21.04 -2.98
CA ASP A 72 -5.91 -21.34 -2.25
C ASP A 72 -4.67 -20.74 -2.94
N LEU A 73 -4.71 -20.54 -4.26
CA LEU A 73 -3.62 -19.94 -5.04
C LEU A 73 -3.62 -18.40 -5.02
N ASP A 74 -4.68 -17.79 -4.54
CA ASP A 74 -4.95 -16.35 -4.74
C ASP A 74 -4.13 -15.41 -3.84
N PHE A 75 -3.23 -15.95 -3.03
CA PHE A 75 -2.25 -15.16 -2.30
C PHE A 75 -1.10 -14.74 -3.22
N GLY A 76 -1.32 -13.64 -3.96
CA GLY A 76 -0.29 -12.98 -4.74
C GLY A 76 0.83 -12.39 -3.88
N ASN A 77 1.83 -11.81 -4.53
CA ASN A 77 2.85 -11.05 -3.84
C ASN A 77 2.23 -9.82 -3.17
N GLN A 78 2.66 -9.54 -1.94
CA GLN A 78 2.10 -8.46 -1.14
C GLN A 78 3.08 -7.30 -1.01
N THR A 79 2.54 -6.07 -1.07
CA THR A 79 3.31 -4.85 -0.83
C THR A 79 2.64 -4.06 0.28
N ILE A 80 3.38 -3.81 1.36
CA ILE A 80 2.97 -2.97 2.47
C ILE A 80 3.76 -1.66 2.39
N ILE A 81 3.05 -0.56 2.39
CA ILE A 81 3.61 0.79 2.41
C ILE A 81 3.31 1.37 3.79
N ALA A 82 4.35 1.71 4.53
CA ALA A 82 4.23 2.28 5.87
C ALA A 82 5.07 3.55 6.00
N GLY A 83 4.74 4.36 6.97
CA GLY A 83 5.52 5.56 7.30
C GLY A 83 4.69 6.60 8.04
N THR A 84 5.37 7.62 8.54
CA THR A 84 4.76 8.80 9.13
C THR A 84 4.09 9.65 8.06
N ALA A 85 2.92 10.20 8.33
CA ALA A 85 2.26 11.14 7.43
C ALA A 85 3.18 12.34 7.17
N TYR A 86 3.15 12.85 5.95
CA TYR A 86 4.03 13.92 5.50
C TYR A 86 3.22 15.04 4.82
N TYR A 87 3.86 15.87 4.02
CA TYR A 87 3.15 16.91 3.27
C TYR A 87 2.32 16.33 2.12
N ALA A 88 1.19 16.97 1.81
CA ALA A 88 0.27 16.51 0.77
C ALA A 88 0.84 16.55 -0.67
N PHE A 89 1.94 17.26 -0.90
CA PHE A 89 2.65 17.22 -2.18
C PHE A 89 3.56 15.99 -2.33
N ASN A 90 3.74 15.20 -1.28
CA ASN A 90 4.56 13.99 -1.33
C ASN A 90 3.76 12.83 -1.96
N HIS A 91 4.43 12.01 -2.75
CA HIS A 91 3.83 10.84 -3.40
C HIS A 91 3.17 9.86 -2.41
N PHE A 92 3.60 9.81 -1.15
CA PHE A 92 2.95 8.98 -0.12
C PHE A 92 1.48 9.39 0.08
N PHE A 93 1.18 10.69 0.04
CA PHE A 93 -0.20 11.16 0.10
C PHE A 93 -1.03 10.69 -1.10
N GLU A 94 -0.46 10.72 -2.31
CA GLU A 94 -1.15 10.25 -3.52
C GLU A 94 -1.47 8.75 -3.44
N TYR A 95 -0.51 7.93 -2.96
CA TYR A 95 -0.73 6.50 -2.72
C TYR A 95 -1.80 6.26 -1.65
N PHE A 96 -1.76 7.01 -0.55
CA PHE A 96 -2.75 6.93 0.52
C PHE A 96 -4.15 7.26 0.01
N GLU A 97 -4.32 8.39 -0.69
CA GLU A 97 -5.61 8.80 -1.22
C GLU A 97 -6.15 7.80 -2.25
N ARG A 98 -5.29 7.33 -3.16
CA ARG A 98 -5.70 6.34 -4.15
C ARG A 98 -6.19 5.05 -3.51
N GLN A 99 -5.48 4.52 -2.52
CA GLN A 99 -5.92 3.32 -1.81
C GLN A 99 -7.20 3.58 -1.00
N ARG A 100 -7.33 4.75 -0.41
CA ARG A 100 -8.54 5.15 0.30
C ARG A 100 -9.75 5.14 -0.63
N GLU A 101 -9.63 5.71 -1.82
CA GLU A 101 -10.72 5.72 -2.79
C GLU A 101 -11.03 4.31 -3.33
N ILE A 102 -10.03 3.43 -3.50
CA ILE A 102 -10.23 2.02 -3.85
C ILE A 102 -11.08 1.31 -2.78
N VAL A 103 -10.66 1.39 -1.52
CA VAL A 103 -11.37 0.73 -0.41
C VAL A 103 -12.77 1.30 -0.22
N LYS A 104 -12.93 2.62 -0.37
CA LYS A 104 -14.21 3.32 -0.27
C LYS A 104 -15.20 2.92 -1.35
N SER A 105 -14.72 2.55 -2.53
CA SER A 105 -15.57 2.12 -3.65
C SER A 105 -16.38 0.86 -3.34
N LYS A 106 -15.85 -0.02 -2.47
CA LYS A 106 -16.43 -1.35 -2.19
C LYS A 106 -16.74 -2.15 -3.47
N GLY A 107 -15.98 -1.94 -4.53
CA GLY A 107 -16.14 -2.60 -5.80
C GLY A 107 -17.12 -1.94 -6.77
N ASP A 108 -17.67 -0.76 -6.48
CA ASP A 108 -18.48 -0.01 -7.43
C ASP A 108 -17.63 0.43 -8.62
N GLU A 109 -17.92 -0.17 -9.78
CA GLU A 109 -17.14 0.09 -11.00
C GLU A 109 -17.26 1.53 -11.49
N ASN A 110 -18.42 2.16 -11.37
CA ASN A 110 -18.58 3.55 -11.81
C ASN A 110 -17.75 4.48 -10.94
N TYR A 111 -17.80 4.26 -9.62
CA TYR A 111 -16.97 5.00 -8.68
C TYR A 111 -15.48 4.83 -8.97
N LEU A 112 -15.02 3.59 -9.22
CA LEU A 112 -13.63 3.28 -9.55
C LEU A 112 -13.17 3.95 -10.85
N ARG A 113 -14.02 3.93 -11.89
CA ARG A 113 -13.73 4.59 -13.17
C ARG A 113 -13.56 6.09 -13.04
N GLU A 114 -14.41 6.73 -12.23
CA GLU A 114 -14.39 8.18 -12.07
C GLU A 114 -13.29 8.66 -11.13
N ASN A 115 -13.11 7.99 -9.98
CA ASN A 115 -12.31 8.52 -8.87
C ASN A 115 -10.91 7.90 -8.76
N VAL A 116 -10.71 6.69 -9.30
CA VAL A 116 -9.43 5.96 -9.16
C VAL A 116 -8.67 5.88 -10.49
N PHE A 117 -9.33 5.32 -11.50
CA PHE A 117 -8.67 5.03 -12.78
C PHE A 117 -8.82 6.14 -13.83
N LYS A 118 -9.80 7.03 -13.65
CA LYS A 118 -10.15 8.08 -14.65
C LYS A 118 -10.33 7.50 -16.04
N GLY A 119 -10.95 6.31 -16.12
CA GLY A 119 -11.13 5.55 -17.35
C GLY A 119 -11.40 4.08 -17.11
N ASN A 120 -10.73 3.22 -17.85
CA ASN A 120 -10.96 1.78 -17.77
C ASN A 120 -10.33 1.18 -16.51
N ILE A 121 -11.07 0.26 -15.87
CA ILE A 121 -10.55 -0.57 -14.78
C ILE A 121 -9.66 -1.64 -15.41
N PRO A 122 -8.44 -1.87 -14.90
CA PRO A 122 -7.57 -2.94 -15.39
C PRO A 122 -8.23 -4.32 -15.26
N ASP A 123 -7.98 -5.20 -16.23
CA ASP A 123 -8.45 -6.59 -16.17
C ASP A 123 -7.89 -7.29 -14.94
N GLY A 124 -8.71 -8.05 -14.24
CA GLY A 124 -8.33 -8.75 -13.01
C GLY A 124 -8.17 -7.86 -11.78
N PHE A 125 -8.59 -6.60 -11.83
CA PHE A 125 -8.59 -5.73 -10.66
C PHE A 125 -9.62 -6.21 -9.63
N ASP A 126 -9.14 -6.40 -8.40
CA ASP A 126 -9.97 -6.75 -7.25
C ASP A 126 -9.72 -5.77 -6.10
N TRP A 127 -10.73 -4.96 -5.78
CA TRP A 127 -10.67 -3.97 -4.71
C TRP A 127 -10.45 -4.58 -3.32
N SER A 128 -10.90 -5.84 -3.10
CA SER A 128 -10.79 -6.53 -1.81
C SER A 128 -9.35 -6.87 -1.41
N GLN A 129 -8.43 -6.84 -2.38
CA GLN A 129 -6.99 -7.03 -2.14
C GLN A 129 -6.29 -5.76 -1.59
N TYR A 130 -7.03 -4.67 -1.44
CA TYR A 130 -6.50 -3.41 -0.94
C TYR A 130 -6.99 -3.14 0.48
N SER A 131 -6.09 -2.66 1.30
CA SER A 131 -6.41 -2.22 2.66
C SER A 131 -5.69 -0.92 2.98
N ILE A 132 -6.26 -0.15 3.89
CA ILE A 132 -5.68 1.09 4.37
C ILE A 132 -5.85 1.19 5.87
N MET A 133 -4.83 1.68 6.55
CA MET A 133 -4.85 1.88 7.98
C MET A 133 -4.24 3.23 8.33
N ARG A 134 -4.89 3.97 9.21
CA ARG A 134 -4.39 5.19 9.80
C ARG A 134 -4.42 5.04 11.32
N ILE A 135 -3.27 5.18 11.96
CA ILE A 135 -3.09 4.93 13.40
C ILE A 135 -2.59 6.23 14.07
N PRO A 136 -3.47 7.16 14.45
CA PRO A 136 -3.08 8.29 15.28
C PRO A 136 -2.78 7.85 16.71
N ALA A 137 -1.89 8.56 17.40
CA ALA A 137 -1.53 8.26 18.80
C ALA A 137 -2.75 8.19 19.73
N THR A 138 -3.83 8.91 19.41
CA THR A 138 -5.06 8.97 20.21
C THR A 138 -5.88 7.69 20.26
N ILE A 139 -5.68 6.76 19.29
CA ILE A 139 -6.39 5.46 19.30
C ILE A 139 -5.58 4.35 19.96
N LEU A 140 -4.33 4.62 20.32
CA LEU A 140 -3.48 3.64 20.98
C LEU A 140 -3.95 3.43 22.44
N PRO A 141 -3.80 2.20 22.98
CA PRO A 141 -4.17 1.91 24.35
C PRO A 141 -3.42 2.83 25.33
N LYS A 142 -4.07 3.16 26.44
CA LYS A 142 -3.44 3.93 27.53
C LYS A 142 -2.16 3.22 28.02
N GLY A 143 -1.09 3.99 28.15
CA GLY A 143 0.22 3.48 28.56
C GLY A 143 1.09 2.93 27.41
N PHE A 144 0.57 2.91 26.17
CA PHE A 144 1.39 2.57 24.99
C PHE A 144 2.37 3.70 24.65
N MET A 145 1.93 4.95 24.79
CA MET A 145 2.76 6.14 24.60
C MET A 145 3.05 6.80 25.94
N ASP A 146 4.20 7.46 26.05
CA ASP A 146 4.53 8.29 27.20
C ASP A 146 3.72 9.62 27.08
N GLU A 147 2.71 9.78 27.97
CA GLU A 147 1.83 10.93 27.98
C GLU A 147 2.58 12.25 28.23
N SER A 148 3.69 12.22 29.01
CA SER A 148 4.49 13.41 29.27
C SER A 148 5.26 13.85 28.02
N GLN A 149 5.78 12.92 27.25
CA GLN A 149 6.46 13.18 25.98
C GLN A 149 5.47 13.72 24.94
N LEU A 150 4.26 13.15 24.86
CA LEU A 150 3.21 13.65 23.98
C LEU A 150 2.81 15.09 24.32
N ALA A 151 2.67 15.40 25.61
CA ALA A 151 2.34 16.77 26.06
C ALA A 151 3.47 17.76 25.71
N GLN A 152 4.73 17.38 25.92
CA GLN A 152 5.89 18.19 25.53
C GLN A 152 5.95 18.38 24.01
N ALA A 153 5.78 17.32 23.22
CA ALA A 153 5.76 17.41 21.77
C ALA A 153 4.65 18.35 21.28
N LYS A 154 3.46 18.27 21.87
CA LYS A 154 2.34 19.16 21.56
C LYS A 154 2.61 20.63 21.88
N ALA A 155 3.37 20.91 22.94
CA ALA A 155 3.75 22.25 23.32
C ALA A 155 4.89 22.82 22.47
N MET A 156 5.82 21.99 21.99
CA MET A 156 7.04 22.41 21.31
C MET A 156 6.93 22.40 19.79
N LEU A 157 6.18 21.46 19.22
CA LEU A 157 6.02 21.35 17.77
C LEU A 157 4.96 22.34 17.26
N ASN A 158 5.17 22.84 16.05
CA ASN A 158 4.08 23.52 15.37
C ASN A 158 2.94 22.55 15.06
N LYS A 159 1.73 23.07 14.88
CA LYS A 159 0.52 22.28 14.70
C LYS A 159 0.65 21.26 13.56
N SER A 160 1.15 21.66 12.41
CA SER A 160 1.27 20.77 11.25
C SER A 160 2.23 19.61 11.51
N ARG A 161 3.37 19.86 12.16
CA ARG A 161 4.31 18.80 12.54
C ARG A 161 3.71 17.85 13.56
N TYR A 162 3.04 18.37 14.59
CA TYR A 162 2.38 17.52 15.57
C TYR A 162 1.31 16.62 14.90
N GLN A 163 0.56 17.17 13.97
CA GLN A 163 -0.45 16.43 13.22
C GLN A 163 0.16 15.32 12.35
N MET A 164 1.29 15.58 11.69
CA MET A 164 1.98 14.57 10.90
C MET A 164 2.54 13.44 11.78
N GLU A 165 3.25 13.80 12.85
CA GLU A 165 3.99 12.83 13.67
C GLU A 165 3.09 12.00 14.61
N TYR A 166 2.05 12.62 15.18
CA TYR A 166 1.24 11.99 16.23
C TYR A 166 -0.23 11.77 15.87
N GLU A 167 -0.76 12.53 14.92
CA GLU A 167 -2.16 12.39 14.52
C GLU A 167 -2.32 11.68 13.18
N ALA A 168 -1.22 11.23 12.57
CA ALA A 168 -1.19 10.56 11.26
C ALA A 168 -2.00 11.35 10.20
N CYS A 169 -1.84 12.68 10.16
CA CYS A 169 -2.51 13.57 9.24
C CYS A 169 -1.51 14.14 8.24
N PHE A 170 -1.81 14.05 6.96
CA PHE A 170 -1.03 14.74 5.93
C PHE A 170 -1.27 16.25 6.01
N ALA A 171 -0.18 17.02 6.05
CA ALA A 171 -0.26 18.48 6.10
C ALA A 171 -0.51 19.08 4.72
N LYS A 172 -1.43 20.04 4.64
CA LYS A 172 -1.64 20.85 3.43
C LYS A 172 -0.58 21.96 3.35
N ASP A 173 -0.10 22.26 2.16
CA ASP A 173 0.99 23.22 1.90
C ASP A 173 0.73 24.65 2.39
N SER A 174 -0.52 25.02 2.66
CA SER A 174 -0.91 26.39 2.90
C SER A 174 -0.61 26.95 4.31
N GLU A 175 -0.10 26.13 5.24
CA GLU A 175 0.00 26.55 6.65
C GLU A 175 1.42 26.91 7.13
N GLY A 176 2.42 27.12 6.28
CA GLY A 176 3.68 27.34 6.95
C GLY A 176 4.89 27.92 6.27
N PHE A 177 4.95 28.11 4.98
CA PHE A 177 6.21 28.58 4.38
C PHE A 177 6.29 30.09 4.07
N PHE A 178 5.16 30.78 3.95
CA PHE A 178 5.16 32.23 3.75
C PHE A 178 4.05 32.92 4.56
N LYS A 179 4.30 33.24 5.82
CA LYS A 179 3.63 34.39 6.43
C LYS A 179 4.33 35.64 5.92
N ARG A 180 3.71 36.35 5.01
CA ARG A 180 4.03 37.77 4.77
C ARG A 180 3.54 38.61 5.93
#